data_27f78e701111be38746fe66dddd0ea4e
#
_entry.id   27f78e701111be38746fe66dddd0ea4e
#
_cell.length_a   1.000
_cell.length_b   1.000
_cell.length_c   1.000
_cell.angle_alpha   90.00
_cell.angle_beta   90.00
_cell.angle_gamma   90.00
#
_symmetry.space_group_name_H-M   'P 1'
#
loop_
_entity.id
_entity.type
_entity.pdbx_description
1 polymer ?
#
loop_
_entity_poly.entity_id
_entity_poly.type
_entity_poly.pdbx_seq_one_letter_code
_entity_poly.pdbx_strand_id
1 'polypeptide(L)'
;MALQVGDFDSSRQARLDTRYQVARWHIVEIWPERADAERWVYVESWMEGAESPYLQRIASFVEDGADPAVIRSTRYRLPEPSSWVGAWREPGRFASLSREALEAVSGCDVAFTRTGSDRFEGGTAGSACANAWRGAAYTVSTTVLDEAGLDNWDRGFDGQGRQVWGPAERGYRLLRVRPDADADAATACEDPVRLLVWGSIADRERFGAYVGALARSGLYAENGGFYEARTPAVTVLEGEPPAGRAVLIAQFPCRAAVQRFWNDPRYAEIKKLREGIAEFEVMVLPSVPYQP
;
A
#
# COMPACT_ATOMS: atom_id res chain seq x y z
N MET A 1 9.39 -5.24 -9.95
CA MET A 1 8.67 -4.28 -10.78
C MET A 1 7.19 -4.62 -11.02
N ALA A 2 6.81 -5.87 -11.22
CA ALA A 2 5.40 -6.26 -11.37
C ALA A 2 4.46 -5.71 -10.27
N LEU A 3 4.98 -5.53 -9.05
CA LEU A 3 4.21 -4.96 -7.93
C LEU A 3 3.84 -3.48 -8.10
N GLN A 4 4.56 -2.73 -8.94
CA GLN A 4 4.30 -1.30 -9.14
C GLN A 4 3.36 -1.01 -10.31
N VAL A 5 3.35 -1.84 -11.35
CA VAL A 5 2.52 -1.60 -12.55
C VAL A 5 1.07 -1.99 -12.26
N GLY A 6 0.13 -1.11 -12.61
CA GLY A 6 -1.31 -1.33 -12.46
C GLY A 6 -2.07 -0.07 -12.08
N ASP A 7 -3.33 -0.23 -11.85
CA ASP A 7 -4.23 0.79 -11.34
C ASP A 7 -4.40 0.61 -9.83
N PHE A 8 -4.42 1.73 -9.11
CA PHE A 8 -4.51 1.73 -7.66
C PHE A 8 -5.44 2.83 -7.18
N ASP A 9 -6.18 2.59 -6.12
CA ASP A 9 -7.03 3.60 -5.50
C ASP A 9 -7.04 3.54 -3.98
N SER A 10 -7.32 4.69 -3.35
CA SER A 10 -7.42 4.84 -1.90
C SER A 10 -8.87 4.94 -1.40
N SER A 11 -9.87 4.60 -2.23
CA SER A 11 -11.29 4.74 -1.90
C SER A 11 -11.65 4.05 -0.58
N ARG A 12 -11.01 2.92 -0.30
CA ARG A 12 -11.19 2.20 0.94
C ARG A 12 -10.70 2.97 2.17
N GLN A 13 -9.52 3.60 2.09
CA GLN A 13 -9.02 4.46 3.17
C GLN A 13 -9.93 5.67 3.36
N ALA A 14 -10.34 6.34 2.28
CA ALA A 14 -11.21 7.51 2.34
C ALA A 14 -12.59 7.22 2.97
N ARG A 15 -13.15 6.03 2.72
CA ARG A 15 -14.40 5.61 3.39
C ARG A 15 -14.27 5.42 4.90
N LEU A 16 -13.09 5.11 5.38
CA LEU A 16 -12.82 4.80 6.79
C LEU A 16 -12.27 5.99 7.56
N ASP A 17 -11.70 6.95 6.86
CA ASP A 17 -11.06 8.11 7.44
C ASP A 17 -11.27 9.30 6.49
N THR A 18 -12.24 10.14 6.83
CA THR A 18 -12.63 11.31 6.02
C THR A 18 -11.55 12.39 5.90
N ARG A 19 -10.46 12.26 6.63
CA ARG A 19 -9.27 13.11 6.46
C ARG A 19 -8.54 12.83 5.13
N TYR A 20 -8.82 11.67 4.50
CA TYR A 20 -8.25 11.29 3.21
C TYR A 20 -9.27 11.42 2.10
N GLN A 21 -8.88 12.08 1.03
CA GLN A 21 -9.63 12.07 -0.23
C GLN A 21 -9.31 10.79 -1.02
N VAL A 22 -10.18 10.42 -1.94
CA VAL A 22 -9.88 9.31 -2.86
C VAL A 22 -8.79 9.75 -3.83
N ALA A 23 -7.66 9.06 -3.78
CA ALA A 23 -6.58 9.18 -4.75
C ALA A 23 -6.57 7.97 -5.69
N ARG A 24 -6.35 8.20 -6.98
CA ARG A 24 -6.20 7.15 -8.02
C ARG A 24 -4.86 7.30 -8.70
N TRP A 25 -4.14 6.20 -8.80
CA TRP A 25 -2.84 6.15 -9.46
C TRP A 25 -2.87 5.14 -10.60
N HIS A 26 -2.41 5.59 -11.76
CA HIS A 26 -2.19 4.77 -12.94
C HIS A 26 -0.69 4.65 -13.15
N ILE A 27 -0.16 3.44 -13.08
CA ILE A 27 1.27 3.17 -13.26
C ILE A 27 1.42 2.16 -14.39
N VAL A 28 2.01 2.58 -15.49
CA VAL A 28 2.20 1.73 -16.67
C VAL A 28 3.65 1.63 -17.06
N GLU A 29 4.07 0.44 -17.50
CA GLU A 29 5.39 0.25 -18.07
C GLU A 29 5.46 0.94 -19.42
N ILE A 30 6.57 1.65 -19.66
CA ILE A 30 6.87 2.31 -20.91
C ILE A 30 8.20 1.79 -21.45
N TRP A 31 8.35 1.73 -22.77
CA TRP A 31 9.54 1.19 -23.47
C TRP A 31 9.91 -0.25 -23.08
N PRO A 32 8.96 -1.20 -23.06
CA PRO A 32 9.19 -2.58 -22.60
C PRO A 32 10.17 -3.37 -23.48
N GLU A 33 10.32 -3.00 -24.75
CA GLU A 33 11.23 -3.66 -25.72
C GLU A 33 12.71 -3.33 -25.51
N ARG A 34 13.04 -2.46 -24.57
CA ARG A 34 14.43 -2.13 -24.32
C ARG A 34 15.15 -3.26 -23.61
N ALA A 35 16.27 -3.67 -24.20
CA ALA A 35 17.09 -4.78 -23.71
C ALA A 35 18.00 -4.41 -22.53
N ASP A 36 17.93 -3.16 -22.03
CA ASP A 36 18.70 -2.74 -20.87
C ASP A 36 18.05 -3.30 -19.57
N ALA A 37 18.86 -3.46 -18.54
CA ALA A 37 18.39 -3.93 -17.24
C ALA A 37 17.49 -2.91 -16.50
N GLU A 38 17.32 -1.73 -17.08
CA GLU A 38 16.53 -0.64 -16.51
C GLU A 38 15.09 -0.72 -16.98
N ARG A 39 14.15 -0.64 -16.03
CA ARG A 39 12.71 -0.64 -16.29
C ARG A 39 12.15 0.75 -16.09
N TRP A 40 11.22 1.13 -16.94
CA TRP A 40 10.67 2.47 -16.97
C TRP A 40 9.16 2.45 -16.81
N VAL A 41 8.64 3.36 -15.99
CA VAL A 41 7.20 3.53 -15.80
C VAL A 41 6.79 4.99 -15.95
N TYR A 42 5.59 5.19 -16.44
CA TYR A 42 4.85 6.44 -16.31
C TYR A 42 3.88 6.33 -15.14
N VAL A 43 3.81 7.37 -14.33
CA VAL A 43 2.91 7.49 -13.19
C VAL A 43 2.04 8.71 -13.37
N GLU A 44 0.72 8.51 -13.31
CA GLU A 44 -0.27 9.58 -13.31
C GLU A 44 -1.17 9.43 -12.09
N SER A 45 -1.30 10.49 -11.30
CA SER A 45 -1.97 10.46 -10.02
C SER A 45 -3.06 11.53 -9.94
N TRP A 46 -4.26 11.11 -9.55
CA TRP A 46 -5.46 11.93 -9.50
C TRP A 46 -6.05 11.98 -8.10
N MET A 47 -6.64 13.10 -7.73
CA MET A 47 -7.62 13.17 -6.65
C MET A 47 -9.02 13.10 -7.25
N GLU A 48 -9.96 12.45 -6.56
CA GLU A 48 -11.35 12.37 -7.02
C GLU A 48 -11.95 13.75 -7.18
N GLY A 49 -12.65 13.97 -8.30
CA GLY A 49 -13.25 15.26 -8.65
C GLY A 49 -12.29 16.32 -9.18
N ALA A 50 -10.98 16.03 -9.27
CA ALA A 50 -10.03 16.97 -9.86
C ALA A 50 -10.14 17.01 -11.40
N GLU A 51 -9.94 18.18 -11.99
CA GLU A 51 -9.95 18.37 -13.45
C GLU A 51 -8.65 17.96 -14.13
N SER A 52 -7.56 17.82 -13.35
CA SER A 52 -6.25 17.44 -13.84
C SER A 52 -5.51 16.56 -12.82
N PRO A 53 -4.53 15.75 -13.27
CA PRO A 53 -3.70 14.99 -12.36
C PRO A 53 -2.88 15.94 -11.47
N TYR A 54 -2.74 15.61 -10.20
CA TYR A 54 -1.87 16.37 -9.30
C TYR A 54 -0.40 16.00 -9.43
N LEU A 55 -0.12 14.85 -10.02
CA LEU A 55 1.25 14.38 -10.27
C LEU A 55 1.31 13.59 -11.57
N GLN A 56 2.29 13.92 -12.40
CA GLN A 56 2.72 13.15 -13.55
C GLN A 56 4.24 13.04 -13.52
N ARG A 57 4.78 11.85 -13.69
CA ARG A 57 6.23 11.63 -13.72
C ARG A 57 6.60 10.35 -14.45
N ILE A 58 7.85 10.30 -14.87
CA ILE A 58 8.50 9.07 -15.29
C ILE A 58 9.44 8.63 -14.17
N ALA A 59 9.55 7.34 -13.97
CA ALA A 59 10.52 6.75 -13.06
C ALA A 59 11.21 5.55 -13.71
N SER A 60 12.52 5.45 -13.49
CA SER A 60 13.27 4.24 -13.84
C SER A 60 13.57 3.40 -12.60
N PHE A 61 13.79 2.12 -12.82
CA PHE A 61 14.14 1.14 -11.80
C PHE A 61 15.29 0.28 -12.30
N VAL A 62 16.32 0.16 -11.46
CA VAL A 62 17.50 -0.65 -11.73
C VAL A 62 17.90 -1.39 -10.45
N GLU A 63 18.31 -2.66 -10.57
CA GLU A 63 18.91 -3.38 -9.45
C GLU A 63 20.23 -2.70 -9.05
N ASP A 64 20.46 -2.56 -7.73
CA ASP A 64 21.72 -2.02 -7.25
C ASP A 64 22.85 -3.03 -7.51
N GLY A 65 23.87 -2.59 -8.22
CA GLY A 65 24.99 -3.48 -8.56
C GLY A 65 25.82 -3.97 -7.35
N ALA A 66 25.68 -3.32 -6.20
CA ALA A 66 26.37 -3.68 -4.98
C ALA A 66 25.51 -4.56 -4.04
N ASP A 67 24.19 -4.43 -4.09
CA ASP A 67 23.24 -5.18 -3.25
C ASP A 67 21.99 -5.58 -4.06
N PRO A 68 21.84 -6.85 -4.43
CA PRO A 68 20.70 -7.34 -5.22
C PRO A 68 19.37 -7.28 -4.45
N ALA A 69 19.38 -7.03 -3.14
CA ALA A 69 18.16 -6.79 -2.38
C ALA A 69 17.64 -5.36 -2.53
N VAL A 70 18.41 -4.47 -3.17
CA VAL A 70 18.08 -3.06 -3.36
C VAL A 70 17.74 -2.77 -4.82
N ILE A 71 16.62 -2.07 -5.02
CA ILE A 71 16.23 -1.51 -6.32
C ILE A 71 16.28 0.01 -6.21
N ARG A 72 17.04 0.65 -7.07
CA ARG A 72 17.09 2.11 -7.16
C ARG A 72 16.07 2.61 -8.15
N SER A 73 15.31 3.62 -7.74
CA SER A 73 14.36 4.33 -8.59
C SER A 73 14.76 5.78 -8.73
N THR A 74 15.03 6.20 -9.96
CA THR A 74 15.26 7.60 -10.30
C THR A 74 13.99 8.21 -10.85
N ARG A 75 13.66 9.41 -10.39
CA ARG A 75 12.48 10.18 -10.82
C ARG A 75 12.87 11.20 -11.87
N TYR A 76 12.02 11.36 -12.89
CA TYR A 76 12.23 12.31 -13.98
C TYR A 76 11.03 13.23 -14.13
N ARG A 77 11.31 14.47 -14.51
CA ARG A 77 10.28 15.41 -14.96
C ARG A 77 9.82 15.03 -16.36
N LEU A 78 8.51 15.08 -16.55
CA LEU A 78 7.92 14.88 -17.86
C LEU A 78 7.86 16.24 -18.56
N PRO A 79 8.42 16.39 -19.80
CA PRO A 79 8.24 17.61 -20.56
C PRO A 79 6.77 17.77 -20.95
N GLU A 80 6.26 18.99 -20.92
CA GLU A 80 4.87 19.35 -21.27
C GLU A 80 3.82 18.39 -20.65
N PRO A 81 3.71 18.31 -19.30
CA PRO A 81 2.89 17.30 -18.64
C PRO A 81 1.43 17.25 -19.12
N SER A 82 0.84 18.41 -19.49
CA SER A 82 -0.52 18.50 -20.00
C SER A 82 -0.75 17.70 -21.28
N SER A 83 0.28 17.53 -22.11
CA SER A 83 0.20 16.73 -23.35
C SER A 83 0.12 15.24 -23.09
N TRP A 84 0.41 14.80 -21.86
CA TRP A 84 0.47 13.39 -21.47
C TRP A 84 -0.68 12.96 -20.57
N VAL A 85 -1.63 13.84 -20.28
CA VAL A 85 -2.81 13.48 -19.47
C VAL A 85 -3.56 12.32 -20.13
N GLY A 86 -3.79 11.25 -19.35
CA GLY A 86 -4.44 10.03 -19.82
C GLY A 86 -3.57 9.10 -20.68
N ALA A 87 -2.27 9.40 -20.85
CA ALA A 87 -1.37 8.59 -21.68
C ALA A 87 -1.14 7.16 -21.12
N TRP A 88 -1.47 6.92 -19.85
CA TRP A 88 -1.46 5.58 -19.27
C TRP A 88 -2.39 4.58 -19.98
N ARG A 89 -3.43 5.07 -20.69
CA ARG A 89 -4.34 4.24 -21.51
C ARG A 89 -3.70 3.74 -22.79
N GLU A 90 -2.68 4.46 -23.26
CA GLU A 90 -1.99 4.18 -24.53
C GLU A 90 -0.47 4.28 -24.33
N PRO A 91 0.17 3.31 -23.61
CA PRO A 91 1.60 3.41 -23.29
C PRO A 91 2.51 3.50 -24.51
N GLY A 92 2.05 3.03 -25.67
CA GLY A 92 2.78 3.18 -26.94
C GLY A 92 3.05 4.62 -27.35
N ARG A 93 2.31 5.62 -26.85
CA ARG A 93 2.57 7.05 -27.08
C ARG A 93 3.95 7.48 -26.61
N PHE A 94 4.48 6.83 -25.57
CA PHE A 94 5.81 7.15 -25.03
C PHE A 94 6.95 6.76 -25.99
N ALA A 95 6.68 6.03 -27.08
CA ALA A 95 7.67 5.82 -28.14
C ALA A 95 8.14 7.13 -28.83
N SER A 96 7.31 8.18 -28.79
CA SER A 96 7.66 9.50 -29.32
C SER A 96 8.47 10.37 -28.35
N LEU A 97 8.61 9.96 -27.08
CA LEU A 97 9.36 10.68 -26.07
C LEU A 97 10.81 10.21 -26.05
N SER A 98 11.75 11.15 -26.23
CA SER A 98 13.18 10.87 -26.09
C SER A 98 13.57 10.85 -24.61
N ARG A 99 14.40 9.87 -24.21
CA ARG A 99 14.98 9.81 -22.86
C ARG A 99 15.87 11.01 -22.56
N GLU A 100 16.56 11.51 -23.58
CA GLU A 100 17.46 12.67 -23.51
C GLU A 100 16.67 13.96 -23.18
N ALA A 101 15.37 13.97 -23.43
CA ALA A 101 14.48 15.06 -23.05
C ALA A 101 14.03 14.99 -21.57
N LEU A 102 14.37 13.90 -20.86
CA LEU A 102 14.00 13.74 -19.46
C LEU A 102 15.04 14.36 -18.54
N GLU A 103 14.57 15.18 -17.60
CA GLU A 103 15.40 15.79 -16.55
C GLU A 103 15.24 14.98 -15.26
N ALA A 104 16.32 14.38 -14.78
CA ALA A 104 16.34 13.69 -13.49
C ALA A 104 16.11 14.70 -12.34
N VAL A 105 15.24 14.35 -11.39
CA VAL A 105 14.97 15.18 -10.23
C VAL A 105 15.99 14.83 -9.14
N SER A 106 17.06 15.59 -9.09
CA SER A 106 18.19 15.35 -8.18
C SER A 106 17.73 15.25 -6.71
N GLY A 107 18.27 14.27 -5.98
CA GLY A 107 18.00 14.04 -4.57
C GLY A 107 16.63 13.43 -4.26
N CYS A 108 15.79 13.16 -5.28
CA CYS A 108 14.48 12.53 -5.11
C CYS A 108 14.48 11.02 -5.45
N ASP A 109 15.65 10.44 -5.62
CA ASP A 109 15.81 9.02 -5.83
C ASP A 109 15.32 8.22 -4.61
N VAL A 110 14.79 7.03 -4.87
CA VAL A 110 14.30 6.12 -3.84
C VAL A 110 15.07 4.81 -3.92
N ALA A 111 15.67 4.40 -2.82
CA ALA A 111 16.20 3.05 -2.68
C ALA A 111 15.13 2.16 -2.04
N PHE A 112 14.68 1.14 -2.76
CA PHE A 112 13.75 0.13 -2.28
C PHE A 112 14.51 -1.09 -1.83
N THR A 113 14.39 -1.45 -0.56
CA THR A 113 14.95 -2.68 0.00
C THR A 113 13.86 -3.76 0.05
N ARG A 114 14.20 -4.96 -0.37
CA ARG A 114 13.33 -6.12 -0.23
C ARG A 114 13.25 -6.53 1.25
N THR A 115 12.05 -6.48 1.82
CA THR A 115 11.79 -6.85 3.24
C THR A 115 10.95 -8.12 3.39
N GLY A 116 10.57 -8.75 2.26
CA GLY A 116 9.81 -10.00 2.20
C GLY A 116 9.84 -10.61 0.80
N SER A 117 9.15 -11.74 0.58
CA SER A 117 9.06 -12.36 -0.75
C SER A 117 8.52 -11.37 -1.80
N ASP A 118 7.47 -10.65 -1.43
CA ASP A 118 6.72 -9.74 -2.30
C ASP A 118 6.50 -8.37 -1.62
N ARG A 119 7.49 -7.93 -0.83
CA ARG A 119 7.43 -6.66 -0.13
C ARG A 119 8.72 -5.89 -0.28
N PHE A 120 8.58 -4.61 -0.64
CA PHE A 120 9.67 -3.66 -0.76
C PHE A 120 9.34 -2.40 0.03
N GLU A 121 10.33 -1.85 0.70
CA GLU A 121 10.21 -0.60 1.45
C GLU A 121 11.30 0.37 1.00
N GLY A 122 10.94 1.61 0.78
CA GLY A 122 11.90 2.62 0.34
C GLY A 122 11.47 4.04 0.65
N GLY A 123 12.41 4.96 0.48
CA GLY A 123 12.16 6.38 0.69
C GLY A 123 13.27 7.25 0.13
N THR A 124 13.02 8.56 0.10
CA THR A 124 14.03 9.55 -0.24
C THR A 124 15.03 9.73 0.90
N ALA A 125 16.27 10.10 0.57
CA ALA A 125 17.33 10.28 1.55
C ALA A 125 17.18 11.63 2.28
N GLY A 126 16.69 11.61 3.52
CA GLY A 126 16.63 12.79 4.38
C GLY A 126 15.98 14.01 3.71
N SER A 127 16.69 15.15 3.70
CA SER A 127 16.23 16.41 3.11
C SER A 127 16.72 16.65 1.67
N ALA A 128 17.22 15.62 0.98
CA ALA A 128 17.85 15.77 -0.33
C ALA A 128 16.87 16.13 -1.47
N CYS A 129 15.60 15.72 -1.36
CA CYS A 129 14.58 16.00 -2.39
C CYS A 129 14.03 17.43 -2.24
N ALA A 130 14.66 18.41 -2.90
CA ALA A 130 14.24 19.80 -2.85
C ALA A 130 12.83 19.99 -3.43
N ASN A 131 11.98 20.76 -2.72
CA ASN A 131 10.62 21.05 -3.14
C ASN A 131 10.12 22.35 -2.51
N ALA A 132 9.72 23.30 -3.34
CA ALA A 132 9.22 24.60 -2.89
C ALA A 132 7.68 24.68 -2.77
N TRP A 133 6.96 23.58 -3.01
CA TRP A 133 5.50 23.59 -3.00
C TRP A 133 4.94 23.83 -1.61
N ARG A 134 3.98 24.75 -1.52
CA ARG A 134 3.30 25.13 -0.27
C ARG A 134 4.23 25.50 0.89
N GLY A 135 5.35 26.16 0.60
CA GLY A 135 6.30 26.63 1.61
C GLY A 135 7.27 25.58 2.13
N ALA A 136 7.31 24.41 1.51
CA ALA A 136 8.34 23.43 1.81
C ALA A 136 9.70 23.89 1.29
N ALA A 137 10.77 23.36 1.87
CA ALA A 137 12.13 23.40 1.35
C ALA A 137 12.53 22.03 0.75
N TYR A 138 11.95 20.95 1.29
CA TYR A 138 12.20 19.59 0.79
C TYR A 138 11.01 18.67 1.08
N THR A 139 11.00 17.54 0.37
CA THR A 139 10.01 16.47 0.56
C THR A 139 10.70 15.22 1.11
N VAL A 140 10.04 14.55 2.05
CA VAL A 140 10.37 13.20 2.48
C VAL A 140 9.26 12.28 2.00
N SER A 141 9.63 11.33 1.14
CA SER A 141 8.74 10.27 0.65
C SER A 141 9.11 8.95 1.29
N THR A 142 8.11 8.20 1.74
CA THR A 142 8.25 6.78 2.11
C THR A 142 7.24 5.97 1.33
N THR A 143 7.65 4.83 0.80
CA THR A 143 6.78 3.97 0.02
C THR A 143 6.99 2.51 0.44
N VAL A 144 5.90 1.82 0.67
CA VAL A 144 5.88 0.37 0.84
C VAL A 144 5.09 -0.23 -0.31
N LEU A 145 5.63 -1.24 -0.95
CA LEU A 145 5.01 -1.98 -2.05
C LEU A 145 4.78 -3.41 -1.61
N ASP A 146 3.58 -3.92 -1.84
CA ASP A 146 3.23 -5.32 -1.65
C ASP A 146 2.25 -5.79 -2.75
N GLU A 147 1.86 -7.05 -2.76
CA GLU A 147 0.91 -7.59 -3.74
C GLU A 147 -0.46 -6.89 -3.71
N ALA A 148 -0.89 -6.42 -2.55
CA ALA A 148 -2.18 -5.77 -2.40
C ALA A 148 -2.19 -4.33 -2.91
N GLY A 149 -1.02 -3.68 -2.97
CA GLY A 149 -0.92 -2.29 -3.42
C GLY A 149 0.31 -1.57 -2.90
N LEU A 150 0.15 -0.30 -2.60
CA LEU A 150 1.23 0.54 -2.10
C LEU A 150 0.76 1.48 -0.99
N ASP A 151 1.63 1.70 0.00
CA ASP A 151 1.53 2.82 0.92
C ASP A 151 2.47 3.91 0.44
N ASN A 152 1.97 5.13 0.26
CA ASN A 152 2.80 6.27 -0.11
C ASN A 152 2.59 7.42 0.87
N TRP A 153 3.66 7.85 1.50
CA TRP A 153 3.64 8.94 2.47
C TRP A 153 4.60 10.04 2.07
N ASP A 154 4.07 11.02 1.37
CA ASP A 154 4.77 12.23 0.97
C ASP A 154 4.49 13.36 1.96
N ARG A 155 5.55 13.98 2.50
CA ARG A 155 5.48 15.07 3.46
C ARG A 155 6.46 16.18 3.07
N GLY A 156 5.99 17.42 3.08
CA GLY A 156 6.84 18.58 2.85
C GLY A 156 7.27 19.23 4.16
N PHE A 157 8.53 19.62 4.23
CA PHE A 157 9.15 20.25 5.38
C PHE A 157 9.75 21.60 4.99
N ASP A 158 9.62 22.61 5.85
CA ASP A 158 10.29 23.89 5.66
C ASP A 158 11.80 23.81 5.99
N GLY A 159 12.50 24.95 5.84
CA GLY A 159 13.93 25.02 6.14
C GLY A 159 14.31 24.83 7.61
N GLN A 160 13.32 24.81 8.51
CA GLN A 160 13.48 24.54 9.94
C GLN A 160 13.10 23.10 10.31
N GLY A 161 12.72 22.27 9.33
CA GLY A 161 12.32 20.89 9.56
C GLY A 161 10.90 20.72 10.10
N ARG A 162 10.03 21.73 10.03
CA ARG A 162 8.62 21.63 10.40
C ARG A 162 7.83 21.12 9.20
N GLN A 163 6.95 20.15 9.42
CA GLN A 163 6.06 19.70 8.37
C GLN A 163 5.04 20.80 8.00
N VAL A 164 4.98 21.14 6.71
CA VAL A 164 4.10 22.19 6.17
C VAL A 164 2.98 21.64 5.29
N TRP A 165 3.12 20.41 4.81
CA TRP A 165 2.06 19.71 4.11
C TRP A 165 2.25 18.18 4.17
N GLY A 166 1.22 17.45 3.77
CA GLY A 166 1.14 15.99 3.79
C GLY A 166 0.41 15.48 5.04
N PRO A 167 -0.07 14.24 5.02
CA PRO A 167 -0.74 13.63 6.17
C PRO A 167 0.20 13.53 7.38
N ALA A 168 -0.32 13.84 8.57
CA ALA A 168 0.48 13.90 9.80
C ALA A 168 0.85 12.52 10.35
N GLU A 169 -0.06 11.56 10.30
CA GLU A 169 0.08 10.29 11.00
C GLU A 169 0.51 9.13 10.09
N ARG A 170 0.00 9.07 8.88
CA ARG A 170 0.28 7.99 7.91
C ARG A 170 0.04 8.46 6.48
N GLY A 171 0.62 7.75 5.51
CA GLY A 171 0.43 7.99 4.08
C GLY A 171 -0.90 7.49 3.52
N TYR A 172 -1.03 7.62 2.23
CA TYR A 172 -2.12 7.02 1.47
C TYR A 172 -1.88 5.53 1.28
N ARG A 173 -2.87 4.71 1.64
CA ARG A 173 -2.92 3.29 1.26
C ARG A 173 -3.71 3.17 -0.03
N LEU A 174 -3.03 2.89 -1.12
CA LEU A 174 -3.62 2.67 -2.42
C LEU A 174 -3.65 1.16 -2.69
N LEU A 175 -4.83 0.61 -2.83
CA LEU A 175 -5.02 -0.80 -3.15
C LEU A 175 -5.04 -1.00 -4.66
N ARG A 176 -4.49 -2.11 -5.10
CA ARG A 176 -4.51 -2.51 -6.51
C ARG A 176 -5.94 -2.75 -6.97
N VAL A 177 -6.35 -2.05 -8.03
CA VAL A 177 -7.62 -2.30 -8.71
C VAL A 177 -7.44 -3.56 -9.57
N ARG A 178 -8.26 -4.58 -9.29
CA ARG A 178 -8.28 -5.83 -10.06
C ARG A 178 -9.61 -5.91 -10.80
N PRO A 179 -9.63 -5.74 -12.13
CA PRO A 179 -10.89 -5.67 -12.90
C PRO A 179 -11.80 -6.89 -12.68
N ASP A 180 -11.21 -8.07 -12.54
CA ASP A 180 -11.96 -9.32 -12.41
C ASP A 180 -12.42 -9.62 -10.96
N ALA A 181 -11.74 -9.05 -9.97
CA ALA A 181 -12.13 -9.17 -8.56
C ALA A 181 -13.14 -8.10 -8.13
N ASP A 182 -13.13 -6.94 -8.82
CA ASP A 182 -13.95 -5.79 -8.45
C ASP A 182 -15.35 -5.83 -9.07
N ALA A 183 -15.55 -6.53 -10.19
CA ALA A 183 -16.87 -6.64 -10.83
C ALA A 183 -17.85 -7.43 -9.95
N ASP A 184 -17.40 -8.52 -9.30
CA ASP A 184 -18.23 -9.30 -8.38
C ASP A 184 -18.17 -8.78 -6.93
N ALA A 185 -17.07 -8.15 -6.53
CA ALA A 185 -16.89 -7.63 -5.18
C ALA A 185 -17.48 -6.23 -4.99
N ALA A 186 -17.45 -5.37 -6.03
CA ALA A 186 -17.99 -4.02 -5.95
C ALA A 186 -19.52 -4.00 -5.85
N THR A 187 -20.21 -4.98 -6.45
CA THR A 187 -21.68 -5.13 -6.35
C THR A 187 -22.17 -5.75 -5.03
N ALA A 188 -21.26 -6.37 -4.25
CA ALA A 188 -21.63 -7.09 -3.03
C ALA A 188 -21.03 -6.51 -1.74
N CYS A 189 -20.19 -5.47 -1.82
CA CYS A 189 -19.43 -4.94 -0.70
C CYS A 189 -19.64 -3.43 -0.51
N GLU A 190 -20.77 -3.05 0.06
CA GLU A 190 -21.08 -1.64 0.33
C GLU A 190 -20.52 -1.15 1.67
N ASP A 191 -20.45 -2.03 2.69
CA ASP A 191 -20.08 -1.65 4.04
C ASP A 191 -18.82 -2.38 4.52
N PRO A 192 -17.69 -1.68 4.72
CA PRO A 192 -16.51 -2.26 5.35
C PRO A 192 -16.80 -2.80 6.75
N VAL A 193 -16.12 -3.88 7.11
CA VAL A 193 -16.26 -4.50 8.43
C VAL A 193 -14.89 -4.74 9.06
N ARG A 194 -14.88 -4.79 10.39
CA ARG A 194 -13.72 -5.22 11.18
C ARG A 194 -13.90 -6.64 11.66
N LEU A 195 -12.90 -7.46 11.45
CA LEU A 195 -12.75 -8.75 12.10
C LEU A 195 -11.93 -8.51 13.38
N LEU A 196 -12.58 -8.59 14.52
CA LEU A 196 -11.94 -8.58 15.82
C LEU A 196 -11.69 -10.01 16.26
N VAL A 197 -10.44 -10.32 16.56
CA VAL A 197 -10.03 -11.57 17.19
C VAL A 197 -9.50 -11.23 18.57
N TRP A 198 -10.09 -11.84 19.57
CA TRP A 198 -9.75 -11.67 20.96
C TRP A 198 -9.57 -13.04 21.61
N GLY A 199 -8.55 -13.24 22.42
CA GLY A 199 -8.36 -14.50 23.10
C GLY A 199 -6.98 -14.69 23.70
N SER A 200 -6.62 -15.93 23.96
CA SER A 200 -5.35 -16.29 24.57
C SER A 200 -4.54 -17.25 23.70
N ILE A 201 -3.23 -17.18 23.86
CA ILE A 201 -2.26 -18.06 23.20
C ILE A 201 -1.45 -18.72 24.33
N ALA A 202 -1.67 -20.01 24.53
CA ALA A 202 -0.98 -20.80 25.55
C ALA A 202 0.44 -21.18 25.10
N ASP A 203 0.65 -21.45 23.80
CA ASP A 203 1.95 -21.81 23.24
C ASP A 203 2.28 -20.90 22.06
N ARG A 204 3.10 -19.87 22.31
CA ARG A 204 3.48 -18.86 21.31
C ARG A 204 4.41 -19.40 20.25
N GLU A 205 5.27 -20.35 20.60
CA GLU A 205 6.23 -20.93 19.65
C GLU A 205 5.47 -21.75 18.59
N ARG A 206 4.62 -22.68 19.03
CA ARG A 206 3.77 -23.47 18.12
C ARG A 206 2.78 -22.62 17.35
N PHE A 207 2.26 -21.54 17.95
CA PHE A 207 1.38 -20.59 17.29
C PHE A 207 2.04 -19.87 16.10
N GLY A 208 3.38 -19.76 16.10
CA GLY A 208 4.16 -19.24 14.98
C GLY A 208 3.93 -20.00 13.68
N ALA A 209 3.71 -21.31 13.73
CA ALA A 209 3.40 -22.12 12.55
C ALA A 209 2.06 -21.71 11.90
N TYR A 210 1.03 -21.48 12.71
CA TYR A 210 -0.27 -20.94 12.25
C TYR A 210 -0.12 -19.58 11.58
N VAL A 211 0.59 -18.65 12.24
CA VAL A 211 0.80 -17.29 11.70
C VAL A 211 1.55 -17.34 10.37
N GLY A 212 2.61 -18.17 10.29
CA GLY A 212 3.39 -18.33 9.06
C GLY A 212 2.60 -18.97 7.92
N ALA A 213 1.78 -19.99 8.21
CA ALA A 213 0.93 -20.63 7.21
C ALA A 213 -0.13 -19.66 6.68
N LEU A 214 -0.76 -18.88 7.58
CA LEU A 214 -1.75 -17.88 7.20
C LEU A 214 -1.15 -16.74 6.37
N ALA A 215 0.04 -16.29 6.71
CA ALA A 215 0.75 -15.27 5.94
C ALA A 215 1.09 -15.74 4.52
N ARG A 216 1.58 -16.98 4.39
CA ARG A 216 1.92 -17.55 3.07
C ARG A 216 0.71 -17.90 2.21
N SER A 217 -0.47 -18.08 2.80
CA SER A 217 -1.67 -18.45 2.04
C SER A 217 -2.21 -17.34 1.14
N GLY A 218 -1.86 -16.08 1.38
CA GLY A 218 -2.40 -14.94 0.64
C GLY A 218 -3.88 -14.63 0.92
N LEU A 219 -4.56 -15.44 1.74
CA LEU A 219 -6.03 -15.39 1.93
C LEU A 219 -6.56 -14.03 2.37
N TYR A 220 -5.80 -13.28 3.18
CA TYR A 220 -6.21 -11.92 3.54
C TYR A 220 -6.25 -11.00 2.33
N ALA A 221 -5.18 -10.99 1.52
CA ALA A 221 -5.09 -10.15 0.33
C ALA A 221 -6.14 -10.55 -0.73
N GLU A 222 -6.31 -11.84 -0.98
CA GLU A 222 -7.31 -12.38 -1.94
C GLU A 222 -8.74 -11.94 -1.60
N ASN A 223 -9.06 -11.81 -0.31
CA ASN A 223 -10.36 -11.33 0.15
C ASN A 223 -10.37 -9.84 0.49
N GLY A 224 -9.35 -9.10 0.07
CA GLY A 224 -9.21 -7.67 0.34
C GLY A 224 -9.05 -7.33 1.83
N GLY A 225 -8.63 -8.29 2.65
CA GLY A 225 -8.40 -8.12 4.08
C GLY A 225 -7.00 -7.57 4.37
N PHE A 226 -6.86 -6.82 5.46
CA PHE A 226 -5.57 -6.41 6.00
C PHE A 226 -5.63 -6.20 7.51
N TYR A 227 -4.47 -6.24 8.17
CA TYR A 227 -4.38 -6.02 9.60
C TYR A 227 -4.34 -4.52 9.92
N GLU A 228 -5.26 -4.04 10.76
CA GLU A 228 -5.20 -2.70 11.37
C GLU A 228 -4.35 -2.73 12.64
N ALA A 229 -4.51 -3.76 13.45
CA ALA A 229 -3.71 -3.99 14.66
C ALA A 229 -3.50 -5.48 14.88
N ARG A 230 -2.29 -5.85 15.27
CA ARG A 230 -1.93 -7.20 15.67
C ARG A 230 -0.88 -7.11 16.77
N THR A 231 -1.30 -7.32 18.04
CA THR A 231 -0.41 -7.14 19.17
C THR A 231 -0.73 -8.08 20.34
N PRO A 232 0.28 -8.62 21.00
CA PRO A 232 0.14 -9.21 22.32
C PRO A 232 0.22 -8.16 23.44
N ALA A 233 0.70 -6.94 23.13
CA ALA A 233 0.86 -5.86 24.09
C ALA A 233 -0.43 -5.04 24.15
N VAL A 234 -1.36 -5.47 25.00
CA VAL A 234 -2.64 -4.79 25.24
C VAL A 234 -2.57 -4.07 26.57
N THR A 235 -2.82 -2.76 26.58
CA THR A 235 -3.03 -2.00 27.82
C THR A 235 -4.51 -2.11 28.22
N VAL A 236 -4.78 -2.61 29.39
CA VAL A 236 -6.13 -2.70 29.93
C VAL A 236 -6.36 -1.52 30.85
N LEU A 237 -7.40 -0.73 30.55
CA LEU A 237 -7.75 0.43 31.34
C LEU A 237 -8.74 0.07 32.47
N GLU A 238 -9.53 -0.98 32.26
CA GLU A 238 -10.53 -1.45 33.24
C GLU A 238 -10.75 -2.97 33.05
N GLY A 239 -10.99 -3.66 34.16
CA GLY A 239 -11.24 -5.11 34.19
C GLY A 239 -9.99 -5.98 34.25
N GLU A 240 -10.19 -7.27 34.45
CA GLU A 240 -9.12 -8.28 34.47
C GLU A 240 -9.13 -9.07 33.16
N PRO A 241 -8.15 -8.93 32.41
CA PRO A 241 -8.01 -9.61 31.15
C PRO A 241 -7.45 -11.04 31.32
N PRO A 242 -7.82 -12.03 30.46
CA PRO A 242 -7.26 -13.38 30.52
C PRO A 242 -5.75 -13.40 30.31
N ALA A 243 -5.06 -14.34 30.95
CA ALA A 243 -3.62 -14.54 30.75
C ALA A 243 -3.30 -14.91 29.29
N GLY A 244 -2.11 -14.57 28.81
CA GLY A 244 -1.67 -14.94 27.46
C GLY A 244 -2.37 -14.24 26.30
N ARG A 245 -2.96 -13.10 26.55
CA ARG A 245 -3.80 -12.35 25.59
C ARG A 245 -3.17 -12.03 24.27
N ALA A 246 -4.01 -12.09 23.24
CA ALA A 246 -3.73 -11.52 21.94
C ALA A 246 -4.98 -10.80 21.39
N VAL A 247 -4.77 -9.65 20.77
CA VAL A 247 -5.78 -8.92 20.04
C VAL A 247 -5.33 -8.76 18.60
N LEU A 248 -6.24 -9.02 17.68
CA LEU A 248 -6.06 -8.73 16.27
C LEU A 248 -7.30 -8.01 15.78
N ILE A 249 -7.08 -6.92 15.07
CA ILE A 249 -8.11 -6.21 14.32
C ILE A 249 -7.69 -6.26 12.87
N ALA A 250 -8.52 -6.85 12.04
CA ALA A 250 -8.34 -6.84 10.59
C ALA A 250 -9.56 -6.22 9.94
N GLN A 251 -9.35 -5.54 8.83
CA GLN A 251 -10.41 -4.96 8.06
C GLN A 251 -10.64 -5.74 6.78
N PHE A 252 -11.91 -5.85 6.38
CA PHE A 252 -12.36 -6.43 5.12
C PHE A 252 -13.32 -5.48 4.41
N PRO A 253 -13.44 -5.57 3.07
CA PRO A 253 -14.32 -4.69 2.30
C PRO A 253 -15.80 -4.83 2.67
N CYS A 254 -16.24 -6.00 3.13
CA CYS A 254 -17.60 -6.25 3.61
C CYS A 254 -17.70 -7.59 4.34
N ARG A 255 -18.85 -7.86 4.93
CA ARG A 255 -19.16 -9.12 5.62
C ARG A 255 -19.00 -10.35 4.70
N ALA A 256 -19.41 -10.25 3.43
CA ALA A 256 -19.27 -11.35 2.47
C ALA A 256 -17.79 -11.72 2.21
N ALA A 257 -16.90 -10.74 2.17
CA ALA A 257 -15.46 -10.98 2.05
C ALA A 257 -14.87 -11.72 3.26
N VAL A 258 -15.31 -11.37 4.48
CA VAL A 258 -14.95 -12.13 5.70
C VAL A 258 -15.46 -13.55 5.62
N GLN A 259 -16.70 -13.76 5.15
CA GLN A 259 -17.28 -15.10 5.03
C GLN A 259 -16.54 -15.96 4.02
N ARG A 260 -16.15 -15.40 2.85
CA ARG A 260 -15.31 -16.12 1.88
C ARG A 260 -13.96 -16.52 2.49
N PHE A 261 -13.28 -15.59 3.15
CA PHE A 261 -12.03 -15.87 3.87
C PHE A 261 -12.24 -16.98 4.94
N TRP A 262 -13.26 -16.84 5.76
CA TRP A 262 -13.51 -17.72 6.90
C TRP A 262 -13.88 -19.15 6.49
N ASN A 263 -14.61 -19.29 5.37
CA ASN A 263 -15.08 -20.56 4.85
C ASN A 263 -14.15 -21.16 3.78
N ASP A 264 -13.03 -20.54 3.47
CA ASP A 264 -12.06 -21.08 2.53
C ASP A 264 -11.48 -22.40 3.06
N PRO A 265 -11.49 -23.48 2.26
CA PRO A 265 -10.94 -24.79 2.67
C PRO A 265 -9.49 -24.70 3.15
N ARG A 266 -8.66 -23.84 2.52
CA ARG A 266 -7.27 -23.60 2.94
C ARG A 266 -7.21 -23.02 4.36
N TYR A 267 -8.11 -22.09 4.70
CA TYR A 267 -8.19 -21.55 6.05
C TYR A 267 -8.64 -22.58 7.07
N ALA A 268 -9.55 -23.50 6.69
CA ALA A 268 -9.97 -24.60 7.56
C ALA A 268 -8.78 -25.49 7.96
N GLU A 269 -7.88 -25.80 7.02
CA GLU A 269 -6.66 -26.57 7.30
C GLU A 269 -5.67 -25.76 8.17
N ILE A 270 -5.49 -24.49 7.87
CA ILE A 270 -4.60 -23.59 8.63
C ILE A 270 -5.08 -23.45 10.08
N LYS A 271 -6.40 -23.39 10.33
CA LYS A 271 -6.98 -23.29 11.67
C LYS A 271 -6.58 -24.47 12.58
N LYS A 272 -6.39 -25.66 12.04
CA LYS A 272 -5.98 -26.84 12.81
C LYS A 272 -4.63 -26.64 13.50
N LEU A 273 -3.74 -25.80 12.94
CA LEU A 273 -2.43 -25.52 13.52
C LEU A 273 -2.49 -24.78 14.85
N ARG A 274 -3.63 -24.18 15.20
CA ARG A 274 -3.82 -23.48 16.47
C ARG A 274 -4.72 -24.23 17.48
N GLU A 275 -5.25 -25.39 17.10
CA GLU A 275 -6.09 -26.20 17.97
C GLU A 275 -5.31 -26.66 19.20
N GLY A 276 -5.91 -26.49 20.38
CA GLY A 276 -5.34 -26.84 21.68
C GLY A 276 -4.18 -25.95 22.16
N ILE A 277 -3.81 -24.93 21.40
CA ILE A 277 -2.74 -23.99 21.78
C ILE A 277 -3.18 -22.51 21.79
N ALA A 278 -4.35 -22.23 21.24
CA ALA A 278 -4.94 -20.89 21.28
C ALA A 278 -6.47 -20.98 21.28
N GLU A 279 -7.09 -20.11 22.08
CA GLU A 279 -8.54 -19.95 22.16
C GLU A 279 -8.91 -18.53 21.78
N PHE A 280 -9.79 -18.38 20.79
CA PHE A 280 -10.20 -17.09 20.28
C PHE A 280 -11.70 -16.95 20.16
N GLU A 281 -12.19 -15.80 20.59
CA GLU A 281 -13.46 -15.25 20.15
C GLU A 281 -13.23 -14.40 18.92
N VAL A 282 -14.04 -14.60 17.88
CA VAL A 282 -13.90 -13.91 16.60
C VAL A 282 -15.23 -13.27 16.25
N MET A 283 -15.19 -11.96 16.07
CA MET A 283 -16.38 -11.14 15.85
C MET A 283 -16.21 -10.30 14.58
N VAL A 284 -17.33 -10.09 13.88
CA VAL A 284 -17.39 -9.17 12.74
C VAL A 284 -18.20 -7.96 13.13
N LEU A 285 -17.57 -6.80 13.14
CA LEU A 285 -18.16 -5.52 13.52
C LEU A 285 -18.34 -4.63 12.29
N PRO A 286 -19.46 -3.89 12.15
CA PRO A 286 -19.56 -2.83 11.16
C PRO A 286 -18.45 -1.80 11.37
N SER A 287 -17.85 -1.30 10.28
CA SER A 287 -16.99 -0.14 10.37
C SER A 287 -17.83 1.11 10.20
N VAL A 288 -17.85 1.94 11.23
CA VAL A 288 -18.51 3.25 11.15
C VAL A 288 -17.48 4.24 10.63
N PRO A 289 -17.80 5.06 9.61
CA PRO A 289 -16.92 6.14 9.19
C PRO A 289 -16.58 7.04 10.37
N TYR A 290 -15.32 7.45 10.46
CA TYR A 290 -14.93 8.47 11.45
C TYR A 290 -15.70 9.76 11.16
N GLN A 291 -16.49 10.22 12.12
CA GLN A 291 -17.09 11.53 12.13
C GLN A 291 -16.32 12.36 13.16
N PRO A 292 -15.69 13.47 12.73
CA PRO A 292 -14.91 14.32 13.65
C PRO A 292 -15.81 15.01 14.69
#